data_e154d4a227c686ef789c1b68cb0e164c
#
_entry.id   e154d4a227c686ef789c1b68cb0e164c
#
_cell.length_a   1.000
_cell.length_b   1.000
_cell.length_c   1.000
_cell.angle_alpha   90.00
_cell.angle_beta   90.00
_cell.angle_gamma   90.00
#
_symmetry.space_group_name_H-M   'P 1'
#
loop_
_entity.id
_entity.type
_entity.pdbx_description
1 polymer ?
#
loop_
_entity_poly.entity_id
_entity_poly.type
_entity_poly.pdbx_seq_one_letter_code
_entity_poly.pdbx_strand_id
1 'polypeptide(L)'
;EEDLGVRLLQRTSRIVTTTEIGEDYYRHAQKALAQFEVAETAVRRKTNRIEGTVTVSCSVGMAQFGLDQILPRFLQDNPGVTVVQRASNRMEDWIKGGIDMAIRGHMDTLPDSSRIQVRLARVEWHLFCSPDYQSTLDPPDDPGELANHSALVLGRPGATYQWLLTDRDGQSASIPCKVRFASD
;
A
#
# COMPACT_ATOMS: atom_id res chain seq x y z
N GLU A 1 19.45 27.61 -10.22
CA GLU A 1 18.71 28.57 -11.03
C GLU A 1 19.72 29.55 -11.69
N GLU A 2 20.66 30.07 -10.94
CA GLU A 2 21.68 30.99 -11.47
C GLU A 2 22.50 30.36 -12.59
N ASP A 3 22.99 29.13 -12.40
CA ASP A 3 23.82 28.43 -13.41
C ASP A 3 23.02 28.03 -14.66
N LEU A 4 21.73 27.82 -14.53
CA LEU A 4 20.83 27.39 -15.63
C LEU A 4 20.18 28.59 -16.36
N GLY A 5 20.25 29.79 -15.80
CA GLY A 5 19.61 30.98 -16.33
C GLY A 5 18.10 30.97 -16.40
N VAL A 6 17.45 30.01 -15.71
CA VAL A 6 15.99 29.84 -15.71
C VAL A 6 15.44 29.61 -14.29
N ARG A 7 14.21 30.03 -14.07
CA ARG A 7 13.52 29.78 -12.79
C ARG A 7 12.94 28.37 -12.77
N LEU A 8 13.31 27.62 -11.74
CA LEU A 8 12.78 26.28 -11.47
C LEU A 8 11.63 26.30 -10.45
N LEU A 9 11.61 27.30 -9.56
CA LEU A 9 10.62 27.47 -8.51
C LEU A 9 9.90 28.80 -8.64
N GLN A 10 8.60 28.78 -8.53
CA GLN A 10 7.75 29.93 -8.39
C GLN A 10 7.44 30.13 -6.91
N ARG A 11 7.95 31.23 -6.35
CA ARG A 11 7.80 31.53 -4.93
C ARG A 11 6.86 32.70 -4.74
N THR A 12 5.83 32.51 -3.92
CA THR A 12 5.02 33.58 -3.36
C THR A 12 5.27 33.66 -1.87
N SER A 13 4.80 34.71 -1.19
CA SER A 13 4.95 34.84 0.28
C SER A 13 4.31 33.71 1.10
N ARG A 14 3.51 32.84 0.48
CA ARG A 14 2.78 31.76 1.16
C ARG A 14 2.95 30.38 0.56
N ILE A 15 3.34 30.28 -0.70
CA ILE A 15 3.38 29.00 -1.44
C ILE A 15 4.63 28.98 -2.34
N VAL A 16 5.30 27.82 -2.36
CA VAL A 16 6.37 27.51 -3.30
C VAL A 16 5.87 26.39 -4.21
N THR A 17 5.88 26.63 -5.53
CA THR A 17 5.52 25.64 -6.55
C THR A 17 6.66 25.52 -7.56
N THR A 18 6.74 24.40 -8.23
CA THR A 18 7.65 24.20 -9.36
C THR A 18 7.12 24.93 -10.60
N THR A 19 8.02 25.44 -11.44
CA THR A 19 7.68 25.84 -12.81
C THR A 19 7.62 24.58 -13.69
N GLU A 20 7.11 24.68 -14.93
CA GLU A 20 7.12 23.57 -15.89
C GLU A 20 8.56 23.08 -16.15
N ILE A 21 9.49 24.00 -16.36
CA ILE A 21 10.92 23.70 -16.50
C ILE A 21 11.47 23.10 -15.21
N GLY A 22 11.03 23.57 -14.06
CA GLY A 22 11.39 23.02 -12.74
C GLY A 22 10.93 21.58 -12.55
N GLU A 23 9.74 21.23 -13.01
CA GLU A 23 9.21 19.87 -12.95
C GLU A 23 10.01 18.92 -13.86
N ASP A 24 10.36 19.38 -15.06
CA ASP A 24 11.23 18.64 -15.98
C ASP A 24 12.62 18.41 -15.39
N TYR A 25 13.23 19.46 -14.86
CA TYR A 25 14.52 19.37 -14.19
C TYR A 25 14.48 18.40 -13.01
N TYR A 26 13.45 18.49 -12.18
CA TYR A 26 13.25 17.61 -11.04
C TYR A 26 13.17 16.13 -11.44
N ARG A 27 12.40 15.80 -12.49
CA ARG A 27 12.33 14.44 -13.01
C ARG A 27 13.69 13.90 -13.49
N HIS A 28 14.48 14.73 -14.15
CA HIS A 28 15.81 14.34 -14.59
C HIS A 28 16.80 14.22 -13.43
N ALA A 29 16.76 15.13 -12.47
CA ALA A 29 17.59 15.09 -11.28
C ALA A 29 17.29 13.84 -10.42
N GLN A 30 16.02 13.50 -10.26
CA GLN A 30 15.63 12.26 -9.55
C GLN A 30 16.20 11.00 -10.23
N LYS A 31 16.13 10.92 -11.56
CA LYS A 31 16.71 9.80 -12.31
C LYS A 31 18.23 9.72 -12.13
N ALA A 32 18.92 10.87 -12.16
CA ALA A 32 20.35 10.92 -11.97
C ALA A 32 20.75 10.46 -10.55
N LEU A 33 20.04 10.93 -9.52
CA LEU A 33 20.26 10.51 -8.14
C LEU A 33 20.01 9.01 -7.95
N ALA A 34 18.92 8.49 -8.52
CA ALA A 34 18.64 7.05 -8.47
C ALA A 34 19.75 6.22 -9.14
N GLN A 35 20.35 6.69 -10.25
CA GLN A 35 21.49 6.01 -10.88
C GLN A 35 22.75 6.07 -10.00
N PHE A 36 22.95 7.15 -9.29
CA PHE A 36 24.04 7.27 -8.31
C PHE A 36 23.90 6.25 -7.18
N GLU A 37 22.70 6.10 -6.62
CA GLU A 37 22.40 5.10 -5.59
C GLU A 37 22.60 3.67 -6.09
N VAL A 38 22.21 3.38 -7.34
CA VAL A 38 22.47 2.08 -7.97
C VAL A 38 23.96 1.80 -8.08
N ALA A 39 24.77 2.80 -8.46
CA ALA A 39 26.22 2.65 -8.57
C ALA A 39 26.86 2.40 -7.19
N GLU A 40 26.49 3.16 -6.17
CA GLU A 40 26.94 2.94 -4.80
C GLU A 40 26.54 1.55 -4.28
N THR A 41 25.30 1.14 -4.52
CA THR A 41 24.79 -0.18 -4.13
C THR A 41 25.56 -1.31 -4.82
N ALA A 42 25.94 -1.14 -6.09
CA ALA A 42 26.76 -2.11 -6.82
C ALA A 42 28.15 -2.29 -6.19
N VAL A 43 28.74 -1.20 -5.69
CA VAL A 43 30.01 -1.25 -4.96
C VAL A 43 29.83 -1.91 -3.59
N ARG A 44 28.80 -1.50 -2.84
CA ARG A 44 28.46 -2.07 -1.50
C ARG A 44 28.17 -3.57 -1.55
N ARG A 45 27.47 -4.04 -2.60
CA ARG A 45 27.25 -5.48 -2.82
C ARG A 45 28.56 -6.29 -2.94
N LYS A 46 29.62 -5.68 -3.50
CA LYS A 46 30.93 -6.32 -3.60
C LYS A 46 31.64 -6.42 -2.24
N THR A 47 31.30 -5.55 -1.29
CA THR A 47 31.87 -5.55 0.07
C THR A 47 31.07 -6.39 1.06
N ASN A 48 30.01 -7.06 0.62
CA ASN A 48 29.11 -7.91 1.43
C ASN A 48 28.50 -7.21 2.67
N ARG A 49 28.45 -5.89 2.68
CA ARG A 49 27.81 -5.11 3.76
C ARG A 49 26.40 -4.73 3.34
N ILE A 50 25.42 -5.25 4.08
CA ILE A 50 24.01 -4.85 3.97
C ILE A 50 23.82 -3.70 4.95
N GLU A 51 23.77 -2.47 4.44
CA GLU A 51 23.61 -1.24 5.24
C GLU A 51 22.87 -0.16 4.45
N GLY A 52 22.22 0.74 5.15
CA GLY A 52 21.49 1.86 4.57
C GLY A 52 20.07 1.99 5.10
N THR A 53 19.33 2.97 4.59
CA THR A 53 17.94 3.23 4.96
C THR A 53 17.01 2.77 3.84
N VAL A 54 15.94 2.06 4.18
CA VAL A 54 14.86 1.70 3.27
C VAL A 54 13.53 2.23 3.80
N THR A 55 12.80 2.97 2.97
CA THR A 55 11.46 3.47 3.29
C THR A 55 10.40 2.53 2.74
N VAL A 56 9.66 1.90 3.66
CA VAL A 56 8.61 0.92 3.35
C VAL A 56 7.24 1.53 3.62
N SER A 57 6.38 1.58 2.61
CA SER A 57 4.97 1.93 2.79
C SER A 57 4.12 0.66 2.85
N CYS A 58 3.21 0.60 3.82
CA CYS A 58 2.29 -0.53 3.98
C CYS A 58 0.93 -0.08 4.51
N SER A 59 -0.08 -0.97 4.47
CA SER A 59 -1.34 -0.71 5.15
C SER A 59 -1.15 -0.76 6.68
N VAL A 60 -2.06 -0.11 7.41
CA VAL A 60 -2.03 -0.11 8.88
C VAL A 60 -2.09 -1.54 9.43
N GLY A 61 -2.96 -2.39 8.87
CA GLY A 61 -3.05 -3.79 9.28
C GLY A 61 -1.75 -4.57 9.02
N MET A 62 -1.08 -4.34 7.89
CA MET A 62 0.20 -4.97 7.59
C MET A 62 1.30 -4.49 8.56
N ALA A 63 1.28 -3.22 8.94
CA ALA A 63 2.21 -2.68 9.93
C ALA A 63 2.04 -3.36 11.30
N GLN A 64 0.78 -3.54 11.75
CA GLN A 64 0.47 -4.03 13.08
C GLN A 64 0.53 -5.54 13.25
N PHE A 65 0.21 -6.30 12.20
CA PHE A 65 0.03 -7.76 12.29
C PHE A 65 0.96 -8.57 11.40
N GLY A 66 1.74 -7.91 10.54
CA GLY A 66 2.66 -8.58 9.64
C GLY A 66 4.11 -8.17 9.89
N LEU A 67 4.41 -6.90 9.70
CA LEU A 67 5.79 -6.42 9.78
C LEU A 67 6.34 -6.36 11.21
N ASP A 68 5.50 -6.15 12.21
CA ASP A 68 5.89 -6.16 13.63
C ASP A 68 6.52 -7.50 14.07
N GLN A 69 6.11 -8.59 13.44
CA GLN A 69 6.64 -9.92 13.72
C GLN A 69 7.97 -10.23 12.99
N ILE A 70 8.18 -9.59 11.85
CA ILE A 70 9.31 -9.89 10.95
C ILE A 70 10.46 -8.91 11.16
N LEU A 71 10.17 -7.62 11.29
CA LEU A 71 11.18 -6.57 11.35
C LEU A 71 12.17 -6.71 12.51
N PRO A 72 11.78 -7.06 13.75
CA PRO A 72 12.73 -7.14 14.85
C PRO A 72 13.86 -8.12 14.58
N ARG A 73 13.53 -9.31 14.06
CA ARG A 73 14.53 -10.32 13.71
C ARG A 73 15.39 -9.85 12.53
N PHE A 74 14.77 -9.32 11.50
CA PHE A 74 15.49 -8.81 10.32
C PHE A 74 16.52 -7.74 10.71
N LEU A 75 16.15 -6.79 11.58
CA LEU A 75 17.05 -5.72 12.03
C LEU A 75 18.17 -6.23 12.96
N GLN A 76 17.90 -7.25 13.77
CA GLN A 76 18.95 -7.92 14.55
C GLN A 76 19.99 -8.59 13.65
N ASP A 77 19.54 -9.27 12.60
CA ASP A 77 20.41 -9.96 11.65
C ASP A 77 21.14 -8.97 10.72
N ASN A 78 20.65 -7.73 10.57
CA ASN A 78 21.19 -6.70 9.68
C ASN A 78 21.36 -5.35 10.40
N PRO A 79 22.34 -5.23 11.32
CA PRO A 79 22.47 -4.04 12.19
C PRO A 79 22.83 -2.75 11.44
N GLY A 80 23.29 -2.84 10.19
CA GLY A 80 23.57 -1.69 9.34
C GLY A 80 22.34 -1.13 8.61
N VAL A 81 21.17 -1.80 8.74
CA VAL A 81 19.95 -1.40 8.04
C VAL A 81 19.05 -0.57 8.95
N THR A 82 18.53 0.53 8.40
CA THR A 82 17.46 1.32 9.01
C THR A 82 16.19 1.17 8.17
N VAL A 83 15.08 0.80 8.80
CA VAL A 83 13.77 0.74 8.14
C VAL A 83 12.91 1.91 8.59
N VAL A 84 12.47 2.73 7.64
CA VAL A 84 11.48 3.78 7.87
C VAL A 84 10.12 3.25 7.39
N GLN A 85 9.24 2.93 8.34
CA GLN A 85 7.92 2.41 8.04
C GLN A 85 6.88 3.54 7.97
N ARG A 86 6.15 3.62 6.87
CA ARG A 86 4.99 4.53 6.68
C ARG A 86 3.72 3.71 6.55
N ALA A 87 2.91 3.72 7.60
CA ALA A 87 1.63 3.00 7.63
C ALA A 87 0.49 3.94 7.20
N SER A 88 -0.19 3.59 6.12
CA SER A 88 -1.35 4.35 5.63
C SER A 88 -2.25 3.45 4.78
N ASN A 89 -3.56 3.56 4.93
CA ASN A 89 -4.52 2.89 4.06
C ASN A 89 -4.77 3.66 2.75
N ARG A 90 -4.25 4.86 2.62
CA ARG A 90 -4.36 5.66 1.39
C ARG A 90 -3.31 5.22 0.37
N MET A 91 -3.70 5.25 -0.89
CA MET A 91 -2.74 5.13 -2.00
C MET A 91 -1.95 6.44 -2.09
N GLU A 92 -0.75 6.45 -1.56
CA GLU A 92 0.17 7.58 -1.66
C GLU A 92 0.87 7.58 -3.03
N ASP A 93 1.25 8.76 -3.50
CA ASP A 93 2.15 8.88 -4.64
C ASP A 93 3.57 8.48 -4.21
N TRP A 94 3.93 7.24 -4.51
CA TRP A 94 5.20 6.65 -4.07
C TRP A 94 6.42 7.38 -4.59
N ILE A 95 6.30 8.03 -5.76
CA ILE A 95 7.41 8.77 -6.37
C ILE A 95 7.69 10.04 -5.58
N LYS A 96 6.65 10.79 -5.23
CA LYS A 96 6.77 12.04 -4.45
C LYS A 96 7.08 11.78 -2.98
N GLY A 97 6.73 10.59 -2.47
CA GLY A 97 6.91 10.23 -1.07
C GLY A 97 8.31 9.70 -0.71
N GLY A 98 9.23 9.49 -1.65
CA GLY A 98 10.53 8.85 -1.36
C GLY A 98 10.35 7.45 -0.76
N ILE A 99 9.46 6.66 -1.34
CA ILE A 99 9.16 5.29 -0.91
C ILE A 99 9.92 4.33 -1.82
N ASP A 100 10.78 3.50 -1.21
CA ASP A 100 11.59 2.50 -1.93
C ASP A 100 10.79 1.23 -2.22
N MET A 101 9.93 0.85 -1.28
CA MET A 101 9.13 -0.37 -1.37
C MET A 101 7.74 -0.16 -0.78
N ALA A 102 6.72 -0.70 -1.45
CA ALA A 102 5.36 -0.71 -0.91
C ALA A 102 4.81 -2.13 -0.82
N ILE A 103 4.23 -2.46 0.34
CA ILE A 103 3.55 -3.73 0.59
C ILE A 103 2.05 -3.45 0.66
N ARG A 104 1.30 -4.01 -0.30
CA ARG A 104 -0.15 -3.80 -0.41
C ARG A 104 -0.87 -5.09 -0.75
N GLY A 105 -2.03 -5.29 -0.15
CA GLY A 105 -3.01 -6.25 -0.63
C GLY A 105 -3.88 -5.62 -1.72
N HIS A 106 -4.15 -6.35 -2.77
CA HIS A 106 -5.08 -5.95 -3.82
C HIS A 106 -5.82 -7.19 -4.35
N MET A 107 -7.04 -6.99 -4.80
CA MET A 107 -7.87 -8.08 -5.35
C MET A 107 -7.75 -8.16 -6.88
N ASP A 108 -7.53 -7.02 -7.51
CA ASP A 108 -7.47 -6.90 -8.98
C ASP A 108 -6.04 -7.01 -9.50
N THR A 109 -5.92 -7.30 -10.79
CA THR A 109 -4.65 -7.22 -11.50
C THR A 109 -4.20 -5.76 -11.52
N LEU A 110 -2.98 -5.50 -11.09
CA LEU A 110 -2.43 -4.15 -11.16
C LEU A 110 -2.18 -3.76 -12.61
N PRO A 111 -2.44 -2.50 -12.99
CA PRO A 111 -2.13 -2.02 -14.33
C PRO A 111 -0.62 -2.04 -14.59
N ASP A 112 -0.25 -2.17 -15.86
CA ASP A 112 1.13 -2.11 -16.30
C ASP A 112 1.81 -0.82 -15.83
N SER A 113 2.98 -0.97 -15.26
CA SER A 113 3.77 0.14 -14.75
C SER A 113 5.26 -0.17 -14.89
N SER A 114 6.10 0.86 -14.79
CA SER A 114 7.58 0.69 -14.76
C SER A 114 8.10 0.10 -13.44
N ARG A 115 7.21 -0.33 -12.53
CA ARG A 115 7.56 -0.85 -11.21
C ARG A 115 7.71 -2.36 -11.24
N ILE A 116 8.62 -2.85 -10.42
CA ILE A 116 8.79 -4.30 -10.23
C ILE A 116 7.78 -4.75 -9.19
N GLN A 117 6.90 -5.67 -9.56
CA GLN A 117 5.96 -6.31 -8.66
C GLN A 117 6.44 -7.71 -8.29
N VAL A 118 6.45 -7.99 -6.98
CA VAL A 118 6.76 -9.31 -6.44
C VAL A 118 5.57 -9.76 -5.59
N ARG A 119 4.99 -10.91 -5.92
CA ARG A 119 3.93 -11.49 -5.12
C ARG A 119 4.53 -12.17 -3.88
N LEU A 120 4.23 -11.64 -2.70
CA LEU A 120 4.72 -12.17 -1.43
C LEU A 120 3.86 -13.32 -0.90
N ALA A 121 2.53 -13.15 -0.97
CA ALA A 121 1.57 -14.13 -0.46
C ALA A 121 0.23 -14.03 -1.18
N ARG A 122 -0.60 -15.04 -1.01
CA ARG A 122 -2.04 -15.00 -1.29
C ARG A 122 -2.77 -14.90 0.05
N VAL A 123 -3.64 -13.90 0.15
CA VAL A 123 -4.48 -13.67 1.34
C VAL A 123 -5.90 -14.06 0.95
N GLU A 124 -6.48 -14.98 1.71
CA GLU A 124 -7.88 -15.36 1.56
C GLU A 124 -8.75 -14.41 2.37
N TRP A 125 -9.89 -14.04 1.79
CA TRP A 125 -10.88 -13.20 2.43
C TRP A 125 -12.01 -14.08 2.95
N HIS A 126 -12.36 -13.88 4.20
CA HIS A 126 -13.44 -14.62 4.85
C HIS A 126 -14.43 -13.65 5.46
N LEU A 127 -15.70 -14.06 5.52
CA LEU A 127 -16.72 -13.38 6.30
C LEU A 127 -16.60 -13.82 7.76
N PHE A 128 -16.73 -12.86 8.65
CA PHE A 128 -16.71 -13.07 10.08
C PHE A 128 -17.91 -12.42 10.73
N CYS A 129 -18.41 -13.03 11.81
CA CYS A 129 -19.35 -12.41 12.73
C CYS A 129 -18.91 -12.69 14.17
N SER A 130 -19.37 -11.85 15.10
CA SER A 130 -19.15 -12.14 16.52
C SER A 130 -20.06 -13.27 16.98
N PRO A 131 -19.64 -14.05 18.00
CA PRO A 131 -20.50 -15.07 18.60
C PRO A 131 -21.84 -14.52 19.09
N ASP A 132 -21.84 -13.31 19.67
CA ASP A 132 -23.06 -12.66 20.14
C ASP A 132 -24.04 -12.37 18.99
N TYR A 133 -23.52 -11.88 17.85
CA TYR A 133 -24.34 -11.65 16.67
C TYR A 133 -24.89 -12.97 16.11
N GLN A 134 -24.07 -14.00 16.05
CA GLN A 134 -24.47 -15.34 15.60
C GLN A 134 -25.58 -15.94 16.48
N SER A 135 -25.56 -15.69 17.78
CA SER A 135 -26.58 -16.19 18.70
C SER A 135 -27.94 -15.51 18.55
N THR A 136 -28.00 -14.35 17.88
CA THR A 136 -29.24 -13.58 17.70
C THR A 136 -29.98 -13.89 16.40
N LEU A 137 -29.38 -14.66 15.50
CA LEU A 137 -29.89 -14.95 14.17
C LEU A 137 -29.62 -16.41 13.81
N ASP A 138 -30.53 -17.01 13.06
CA ASP A 138 -30.24 -18.30 12.47
C ASP A 138 -29.08 -18.21 11.47
N PRO A 139 -28.14 -19.16 11.48
CA PRO A 139 -27.09 -19.20 10.48
C PRO A 139 -27.69 -19.25 9.07
N PRO A 140 -27.15 -18.48 8.10
CA PRO A 140 -27.67 -18.53 6.75
C PRO A 140 -27.38 -19.91 6.12
N ASP A 141 -28.42 -20.57 5.64
CA ASP A 141 -28.29 -21.82 4.90
C ASP A 141 -27.89 -21.58 3.44
N ASP A 142 -28.26 -20.45 2.90
CA ASP A 142 -27.93 -20.01 1.55
C ASP A 142 -27.19 -18.66 1.57
N PRO A 143 -26.12 -18.48 0.73
CA PRO A 143 -25.40 -17.21 0.65
C PRO A 143 -26.29 -16.00 0.39
N GLY A 144 -27.40 -16.15 -0.35
CA GLY A 144 -28.34 -15.05 -0.64
C GLY A 144 -29.01 -14.47 0.60
N GLU A 145 -29.17 -15.25 1.66
CA GLU A 145 -29.77 -14.83 2.94
C GLU A 145 -28.90 -13.77 3.64
N LEU A 146 -27.59 -13.73 3.34
CA LEU A 146 -26.68 -12.70 3.83
C LEU A 146 -27.12 -11.28 3.44
N ALA A 147 -27.94 -11.11 2.41
CA ALA A 147 -28.51 -9.81 2.06
C ALA A 147 -29.37 -9.21 3.18
N ASN A 148 -29.92 -10.06 4.06
CA ASN A 148 -30.74 -9.65 5.19
C ASN A 148 -29.91 -9.32 6.44
N HIS A 149 -28.65 -9.72 6.46
CA HIS A 149 -27.75 -9.50 7.58
C HIS A 149 -27.13 -8.11 7.58
N SER A 150 -26.86 -7.57 8.77
CA SER A 150 -26.13 -6.31 8.92
C SER A 150 -24.67 -6.50 8.53
N ALA A 151 -24.18 -5.63 7.64
CA ALA A 151 -22.82 -5.69 7.14
C ALA A 151 -21.93 -4.55 7.70
N LEU A 152 -20.73 -4.94 8.09
CA LEU A 152 -19.61 -4.02 8.32
C LEU A 152 -18.68 -4.15 7.11
N VAL A 153 -18.33 -3.04 6.47
CA VAL A 153 -17.55 -3.07 5.24
C VAL A 153 -16.36 -2.13 5.31
N LEU A 154 -15.28 -2.48 4.61
CA LEU A 154 -14.18 -1.57 4.33
C LEU A 154 -14.52 -0.82 3.04
N GLY A 155 -14.52 0.53 3.11
CA GLY A 155 -14.76 1.38 1.95
C GLY A 155 -15.46 2.68 2.30
N ARG A 156 -15.72 3.50 1.29
CA ARG A 156 -16.24 4.86 1.48
C ARG A 156 -17.74 4.87 1.74
N PRO A 157 -18.24 5.75 2.63
CA PRO A 157 -19.68 5.91 2.84
C PRO A 157 -20.40 6.27 1.53
N GLY A 158 -21.60 5.68 1.34
CA GLY A 158 -22.45 5.95 0.19
C GLY A 158 -22.16 5.15 -1.07
N ALA A 159 -21.15 4.30 -1.08
CA ALA A 159 -20.94 3.33 -2.16
C ALA A 159 -21.93 2.15 -2.03
N THR A 160 -22.25 1.50 -3.15
CA THR A 160 -22.99 0.24 -3.15
C THR A 160 -22.00 -0.89 -2.91
N TYR A 161 -22.23 -1.65 -1.86
CA TYR A 161 -21.37 -2.77 -1.50
C TYR A 161 -22.04 -4.08 -1.80
N GLN A 162 -21.24 -5.02 -2.27
CA GLN A 162 -21.63 -6.40 -2.51
C GLN A 162 -20.55 -7.33 -1.98
N TRP A 163 -20.94 -8.42 -1.36
CA TRP A 163 -20.04 -9.52 -1.07
C TRP A 163 -19.91 -10.39 -2.32
N LEU A 164 -18.69 -10.51 -2.82
CA LEU A 164 -18.38 -11.48 -3.85
C LEU A 164 -17.89 -12.75 -3.16
N LEU A 165 -18.76 -13.73 -3.08
CA LEU A 165 -18.49 -15.01 -2.45
C LEU A 165 -18.21 -16.06 -3.51
N THR A 166 -17.24 -16.93 -3.24
CA THR A 166 -16.89 -18.05 -4.12
C THR A 166 -17.03 -19.33 -3.30
N ASP A 167 -17.77 -20.28 -3.82
CA ASP A 167 -17.94 -21.59 -3.20
C ASP A 167 -16.70 -22.49 -3.44
N ARG A 168 -16.78 -23.72 -2.90
CA ARG A 168 -15.69 -24.71 -3.05
C ARG A 168 -15.51 -25.21 -4.48
N ASP A 169 -16.56 -25.11 -5.30
CA ASP A 169 -16.57 -25.52 -6.70
C ASP A 169 -16.14 -24.39 -7.63
N GLY A 170 -15.80 -23.21 -7.07
CA GLY A 170 -15.33 -22.04 -7.80
C GLY A 170 -16.43 -21.17 -8.40
N GLN A 171 -17.71 -21.43 -8.07
CA GLN A 171 -18.82 -20.58 -8.51
C GLN A 171 -18.91 -19.34 -7.64
N SER A 172 -19.08 -18.18 -8.27
CA SER A 172 -19.12 -16.89 -7.57
C SER A 172 -20.54 -16.33 -7.56
N ALA A 173 -20.97 -15.85 -6.39
CA ALA A 173 -22.22 -15.13 -6.19
C ALA A 173 -21.94 -13.73 -5.67
N SER A 174 -22.66 -12.74 -6.21
CA SER A 174 -22.62 -11.34 -5.76
C SER A 174 -23.86 -11.04 -4.93
N ILE A 175 -23.69 -10.69 -3.67
CA ILE A 175 -24.77 -10.52 -2.70
C ILE A 175 -24.76 -9.08 -2.20
N PRO A 176 -25.86 -8.33 -2.30
CA PRO A 176 -25.93 -6.95 -1.83
C PRO A 176 -25.76 -6.89 -0.31
N CYS A 177 -25.01 -5.91 0.17
CA CYS A 177 -24.75 -5.72 1.59
C CYS A 177 -25.74 -4.73 2.21
N LYS A 178 -26.38 -5.10 3.31
CA LYS A 178 -27.11 -4.17 4.18
C LYS A 178 -26.11 -3.48 5.12
N VAL A 179 -25.45 -2.46 4.61
CA VAL A 179 -24.36 -1.77 5.33
C VAL A 179 -24.89 -1.02 6.54
N ARG A 180 -24.32 -1.30 7.71
CA ARG A 180 -24.56 -0.59 8.96
C ARG A 180 -23.37 0.23 9.41
N PHE A 181 -22.17 -0.14 8.97
CA PHE A 181 -20.94 0.57 9.24
C PHE A 181 -19.98 0.42 8.05
N ALA A 182 -19.35 1.53 7.65
CA ALA A 182 -18.28 1.55 6.66
C ALA A 182 -17.09 2.32 7.20
N SER A 183 -15.87 1.79 7.00
CA SER A 183 -14.60 2.42 7.39
C SER A 183 -13.63 2.36 6.23
N ASP A 184 -12.84 3.42 6.04
CA ASP A 184 -11.76 3.51 5.06
C ASP A 184 -10.37 3.27 5.67
#